data_99716c6a47387385bc93a6a3b9448abd
#
_entry.id   99716c6a47387385bc93a6a3b9448abd
#
_cell.length_a   1.000
_cell.length_b   1.000
_cell.length_c   1.000
_cell.angle_alpha   90.00
_cell.angle_beta   90.00
_cell.angle_gamma   90.00
#
_symmetry.space_group_name_H-M   'P 1'
#
loop_
_entity.id
_entity.type
_entity.pdbx_description
1 polymer ?
#
loop_
_entity_poly.entity_id
_entity_poly.type
_entity_poly.pdbx_seq_one_letter_code
_entity_poly.pdbx_strand_id
1 'polypeptide(L)'
;MKFIDEYRDANAVQRYAQALKRITQKSWTIMEVCGGQTHSIVKFGIDELLPESVTLVHGPGCPVCVTPVELIEKAIEVASIPNVIFCSFGDMLRVPGISRDLLTVKAAGGDVRIVYSPLDALKLAIDNPQREVVFFAVGFETTAPANAMAVFQAEQQGARNFSLLVSHVLVPPAMEAILSSPENRVQGFLAAGHVCAIMGYTEYEPIARKYRVPIVVTGFEPLDIMQGIYMCIRQLENGRAEVENQYSRSVKREGNLAAQKLIRDVFCVVPRKWRGVGEIPQSGLGLREKYARFDAETRFGIADHTADEPAECMSGLILQGIKKPHECPAFGLRCTPEHPLGATMVSSEGACAAYYQYRRRTSETD
;
A
#
# COMPACT_ATOMS: atom_id res chain seq x y z
N MET A 1 -21.97 -15.48 4.82
CA MET A 1 -22.02 -14.18 5.58
C MET A 1 -22.38 -13.11 4.56
N LYS A 2 -23.41 -12.32 4.84
CA LYS A 2 -23.88 -11.26 3.91
C LYS A 2 -22.72 -10.35 3.47
N PHE A 3 -22.66 -10.04 2.18
CA PHE A 3 -21.61 -9.26 1.50
C PHE A 3 -20.22 -9.92 1.41
N ILE A 4 -20.09 -11.21 1.74
CA ILE A 4 -18.88 -11.99 1.54
C ILE A 4 -19.17 -13.19 0.64
N ASP A 5 -20.06 -14.10 1.05
CA ASP A 5 -20.30 -15.35 0.34
C ASP A 5 -20.87 -15.11 -1.07
N GLU A 6 -21.72 -14.10 -1.22
CA GLU A 6 -22.27 -13.69 -2.53
C GLU A 6 -21.19 -13.23 -3.52
N TYR A 7 -20.07 -12.66 -3.00
CA TYR A 7 -18.96 -12.17 -3.82
C TYR A 7 -17.85 -13.22 -4.00
N ARG A 8 -18.02 -14.43 -3.41
CA ARG A 8 -17.19 -15.62 -3.61
C ARG A 8 -17.87 -16.70 -4.46
N ASP A 9 -18.97 -16.38 -5.12
CA ASP A 9 -19.68 -17.29 -6.03
C ASP A 9 -18.81 -17.63 -7.24
N ALA A 10 -18.25 -18.84 -7.24
CA ALA A 10 -17.39 -19.34 -8.31
C ALA A 10 -18.11 -19.38 -9.67
N ASN A 11 -19.43 -19.68 -9.70
CA ASN A 11 -20.19 -19.69 -10.95
C ASN A 11 -20.34 -18.28 -11.53
N ALA A 12 -20.55 -17.27 -10.68
CA ALA A 12 -20.59 -15.88 -11.12
C ALA A 12 -19.22 -15.42 -11.66
N VAL A 13 -18.14 -15.76 -10.98
CA VAL A 13 -16.76 -15.50 -11.43
C VAL A 13 -16.50 -16.13 -12.80
N GLN A 14 -16.88 -17.41 -12.99
CA GLN A 14 -16.74 -18.11 -14.28
C GLN A 14 -17.56 -17.46 -15.42
N ARG A 15 -18.77 -16.98 -15.14
CA ARG A 15 -19.57 -16.23 -16.12
C ARG A 15 -18.85 -14.96 -16.59
N TYR A 16 -18.20 -14.22 -15.68
CA TYR A 16 -17.40 -13.04 -16.03
C TYR A 16 -16.14 -13.43 -16.83
N ALA A 17 -15.45 -14.53 -16.47
CA ALA A 17 -14.32 -15.03 -17.23
C ALA A 17 -14.71 -15.36 -18.69
N GLN A 18 -15.85 -16.01 -18.88
CA GLN A 18 -16.38 -16.29 -20.22
C GLN A 18 -16.81 -15.01 -20.96
N ALA A 19 -17.38 -14.03 -20.26
CA ALA A 19 -17.74 -12.76 -20.85
C ALA A 19 -16.50 -11.98 -21.30
N LEU A 20 -15.44 -11.97 -20.49
CA LEU A 20 -14.14 -11.37 -20.85
C LEU A 20 -13.55 -12.00 -22.12
N LYS A 21 -13.53 -13.34 -22.22
CA LYS A 21 -13.08 -14.05 -23.44
C LYS A 21 -13.84 -13.63 -24.70
N ARG A 22 -15.11 -13.24 -24.56
CA ARG A 22 -15.96 -12.82 -25.70
C ARG A 22 -15.75 -11.37 -26.10
N ILE A 23 -15.52 -10.45 -25.13
CA ILE A 23 -15.43 -9.03 -25.45
C ILE A 23 -14.02 -8.55 -25.74
N THR A 24 -12.98 -9.26 -25.27
CA THR A 24 -11.58 -8.85 -25.43
C THR A 24 -11.12 -9.14 -26.86
N GLN A 25 -10.77 -8.10 -27.60
CA GLN A 25 -10.31 -8.17 -29.00
C GLN A 25 -8.83 -7.80 -29.15
N LYS A 26 -8.27 -7.07 -28.18
CA LYS A 26 -6.89 -6.57 -28.18
C LYS A 26 -6.16 -7.04 -26.92
N SER A 27 -4.84 -6.87 -26.91
CA SER A 27 -4.04 -7.11 -25.70
C SER A 27 -4.09 -5.91 -24.78
N TRP A 28 -4.40 -6.15 -23.50
CA TRP A 28 -4.55 -5.11 -22.48
C TRP A 28 -3.75 -5.43 -21.22
N THR A 29 -3.11 -4.42 -20.66
CA THR A 29 -2.44 -4.49 -19.37
C THR A 29 -3.18 -3.65 -18.37
N ILE A 30 -3.69 -4.27 -17.31
CA ILE A 30 -4.42 -3.63 -16.22
C ILE A 30 -3.57 -3.75 -14.95
N MET A 31 -3.43 -2.65 -14.22
CA MET A 31 -2.74 -2.60 -12.93
C MET A 31 -3.74 -2.46 -11.80
N GLU A 32 -3.62 -3.29 -10.78
CA GLU A 32 -4.24 -2.99 -9.50
C GLU A 32 -3.27 -2.22 -8.60
N VAL A 33 -3.79 -1.31 -7.78
CA VAL A 33 -3.00 -0.45 -6.87
C VAL A 33 -3.40 -0.68 -5.41
N CYS A 34 -3.59 -1.95 -5.05
CA CYS A 34 -3.96 -2.35 -3.69
C CYS A 34 -3.45 -3.75 -3.35
N GLY A 35 -2.64 -3.86 -2.30
CA GLY A 35 -2.12 -5.15 -1.84
C GLY A 35 -3.20 -6.17 -1.47
N GLY A 36 -4.36 -5.73 -0.95
CA GLY A 36 -5.50 -6.61 -0.71
C GLY A 36 -6.10 -7.20 -1.99
N GLN A 37 -6.10 -6.43 -3.09
CA GLN A 37 -6.48 -6.93 -4.41
C GLN A 37 -5.42 -7.89 -4.95
N THR A 38 -4.11 -7.55 -4.86
CA THR A 38 -2.99 -8.45 -5.19
C THR A 38 -3.16 -9.80 -4.52
N HIS A 39 -3.34 -9.79 -3.20
CA HIS A 39 -3.52 -11.00 -2.40
C HIS A 39 -4.69 -11.85 -2.91
N SER A 40 -5.85 -11.22 -3.13
CA SER A 40 -7.04 -11.92 -3.62
C SER A 40 -6.86 -12.47 -5.04
N ILE A 41 -6.27 -11.70 -5.96
CA ILE A 41 -5.99 -12.14 -7.33
C ILE A 41 -5.14 -13.41 -7.32
N VAL A 42 -4.05 -13.39 -6.58
CA VAL A 42 -3.10 -14.53 -6.54
C VAL A 42 -3.69 -15.73 -5.78
N LYS A 43 -4.33 -15.48 -4.64
CA LYS A 43 -4.94 -16.52 -3.81
C LYS A 43 -6.04 -17.31 -4.51
N PHE A 44 -6.89 -16.62 -5.25
CA PHE A 44 -8.02 -17.23 -5.93
C PHE A 44 -7.75 -17.56 -7.40
N GLY A 45 -6.52 -17.33 -7.88
CA GLY A 45 -6.13 -17.60 -9.28
C GLY A 45 -6.93 -16.80 -10.31
N ILE A 46 -7.33 -15.57 -9.98
CA ILE A 46 -8.20 -14.74 -10.85
C ILE A 46 -7.53 -14.47 -12.18
N ASP A 47 -6.24 -14.19 -12.18
CA ASP A 47 -5.46 -13.92 -13.39
C ASP A 47 -5.35 -15.15 -14.33
N GLU A 48 -5.44 -16.39 -13.81
CA GLU A 48 -5.47 -17.62 -14.61
C GLU A 48 -6.81 -17.84 -15.36
N LEU A 49 -7.88 -17.18 -14.88
CA LEU A 49 -9.20 -17.24 -15.51
C LEU A 49 -9.35 -16.28 -16.69
N LEU A 50 -8.44 -15.33 -16.82
CA LEU A 50 -8.48 -14.29 -17.86
C LEU A 50 -8.06 -14.84 -19.22
N PRO A 51 -8.50 -14.22 -20.34
CA PRO A 51 -7.93 -14.52 -21.64
C PRO A 51 -6.45 -14.12 -21.69
N GLU A 52 -5.63 -14.84 -22.46
CA GLU A 52 -4.18 -14.58 -22.62
C GLU A 52 -3.85 -13.14 -23.05
N SER A 53 -4.80 -12.49 -23.71
CA SER A 53 -4.68 -11.09 -24.13
C SER A 53 -4.86 -10.08 -22.99
N VAL A 54 -5.24 -10.52 -21.78
CA VAL A 54 -5.37 -9.63 -20.60
C VAL A 54 -4.29 -9.95 -19.58
N THR A 55 -3.40 -9.01 -19.35
CA THR A 55 -2.33 -9.11 -18.36
C THR A 55 -2.69 -8.27 -17.14
N LEU A 56 -2.71 -8.88 -15.95
CA LEU A 56 -2.74 -8.15 -14.68
C LEU A 56 -1.31 -7.94 -14.19
N VAL A 57 -1.02 -6.71 -13.75
CA VAL A 57 0.25 -6.34 -13.10
C VAL A 57 -0.03 -5.68 -11.76
N HIS A 58 0.93 -5.78 -10.84
CA HIS A 58 0.80 -5.32 -9.48
C HIS A 58 1.45 -3.95 -9.33
N GLY A 59 0.69 -3.01 -8.80
CA GLY A 59 1.15 -1.65 -8.55
C GLY A 59 1.62 -1.42 -7.11
N PRO A 60 2.00 -0.18 -6.77
CA PRO A 60 2.52 0.19 -5.46
C PRO A 60 1.40 0.32 -4.40
N GLY A 61 0.58 -0.74 -4.24
CA GLY A 61 -0.64 -0.77 -3.43
C GLY A 61 -0.46 -1.29 -1.99
N CYS A 62 0.75 -1.61 -1.56
CA CYS A 62 1.05 -2.07 -0.20
C CYS A 62 1.93 -1.03 0.52
N PRO A 63 1.48 -0.42 1.64
CA PRO A 63 2.23 0.64 2.30
C PRO A 63 3.56 0.16 2.90
N VAL A 64 3.62 -1.08 3.36
CA VAL A 64 4.86 -1.73 3.82
C VAL A 64 5.85 -1.82 2.68
N CYS A 65 5.37 -2.21 1.50
CA CYS A 65 6.20 -2.46 0.32
C CYS A 65 6.84 -1.18 -0.26
N VAL A 66 6.16 -0.05 -0.11
CA VAL A 66 6.60 1.23 -0.68
C VAL A 66 7.34 2.13 0.32
N THR A 67 7.45 1.71 1.59
CA THR A 67 8.23 2.45 2.58
C THR A 67 9.71 2.40 2.23
N PRO A 68 10.38 3.55 2.01
CA PRO A 68 11.78 3.60 1.60
C PRO A 68 12.71 3.10 2.71
N VAL A 69 13.84 2.53 2.31
CA VAL A 69 14.81 1.94 3.25
C VAL A 69 15.39 2.99 4.21
N GLU A 70 15.56 4.22 3.76
CA GLU A 70 16.02 5.34 4.60
C GLU A 70 15.08 5.59 5.79
N LEU A 71 13.78 5.42 5.59
CA LEU A 71 12.81 5.61 6.67
C LEU A 71 12.78 4.39 7.62
N ILE A 72 13.12 3.20 7.11
CA ILE A 72 13.39 2.03 7.98
C ILE A 72 14.62 2.28 8.85
N GLU A 73 15.71 2.85 8.29
CA GLU A 73 16.89 3.21 9.08
C GLU A 73 16.57 4.26 10.16
N LYS A 74 15.78 5.29 9.83
CA LYS A 74 15.28 6.26 10.82
C LYS A 74 14.47 5.58 11.93
N ALA A 75 13.61 4.62 11.58
CA ALA A 75 12.83 3.84 12.54
C ALA A 75 13.74 3.01 13.46
N ILE A 76 14.77 2.38 12.90
CA ILE A 76 15.78 1.59 13.64
C ILE A 76 16.57 2.50 14.60
N GLU A 77 16.98 3.68 14.13
CA GLU A 77 17.70 4.66 14.94
C GLU A 77 16.86 5.09 16.15
N VAL A 78 15.62 5.54 15.93
CA VAL A 78 14.69 5.96 16.99
C VAL A 78 14.39 4.82 17.97
N ALA A 79 14.12 3.62 17.45
CA ALA A 79 13.83 2.44 18.27
C ALA A 79 15.02 2.00 19.14
N SER A 80 16.25 2.40 18.79
CA SER A 80 17.47 2.10 19.51
C SER A 80 17.77 3.11 20.61
N ILE A 81 17.05 4.23 20.69
CA ILE A 81 17.25 5.27 21.72
C ILE A 81 16.78 4.74 23.09
N PRO A 82 17.60 4.82 24.14
CA PRO A 82 17.17 4.48 25.49
C PRO A 82 15.93 5.26 25.90
N ASN A 83 15.04 4.61 26.67
CA ASN A 83 13.80 5.21 27.18
C ASN A 83 12.72 5.50 26.10
N VAL A 84 12.92 5.12 24.85
CA VAL A 84 11.88 5.15 23.81
C VAL A 84 11.08 3.85 23.84
N ILE A 85 9.76 3.95 23.74
CA ILE A 85 8.85 2.87 23.36
C ILE A 85 8.52 3.09 21.88
N PHE A 86 9.02 2.23 21.00
CA PHE A 86 8.76 2.31 19.57
C PHE A 86 7.61 1.38 19.19
N CYS A 87 6.53 1.94 18.67
CA CYS A 87 5.31 1.23 18.32
C CYS A 87 5.15 1.14 16.81
N SER A 88 4.79 -0.03 16.29
CA SER A 88 4.55 -0.24 14.86
C SER A 88 3.54 -1.37 14.61
N PHE A 89 3.06 -1.46 13.38
CA PHE A 89 2.34 -2.63 12.89
C PHE A 89 3.31 -3.81 12.69
N GLY A 90 2.82 -5.04 12.87
CA GLY A 90 3.65 -6.24 12.94
C GLY A 90 4.56 -6.47 11.72
N ASP A 91 4.04 -6.27 10.52
CA ASP A 91 4.81 -6.48 9.29
C ASP A 91 6.04 -5.56 9.20
N MET A 92 5.93 -4.33 9.68
CA MET A 92 7.04 -3.36 9.64
C MET A 92 8.26 -3.81 10.44
N LEU A 93 8.08 -4.66 11.45
CA LEU A 93 9.20 -5.13 12.27
C LEU A 93 10.18 -6.01 11.49
N ARG A 94 9.70 -6.65 10.41
CA ARG A 94 10.47 -7.58 9.57
C ARG A 94 10.99 -6.95 8.27
N VAL A 95 10.64 -5.68 8.01
CA VAL A 95 11.13 -5.00 6.81
C VAL A 95 12.64 -4.78 6.96
N PRO A 96 13.46 -5.31 6.03
CA PRO A 96 14.89 -5.16 6.13
C PRO A 96 15.31 -3.70 5.89
N GLY A 97 16.15 -3.19 6.80
CA GLY A 97 17.01 -2.03 6.58
C GLY A 97 18.28 -2.41 5.85
N ILE A 98 19.35 -1.62 6.00
CA ILE A 98 20.65 -1.89 5.35
C ILE A 98 21.33 -3.14 5.98
N SER A 99 21.33 -3.23 7.29
CA SER A 99 22.07 -4.31 8.02
C SER A 99 21.22 -5.03 9.06
N ARG A 100 20.11 -4.48 9.45
CA ARG A 100 19.22 -5.01 10.50
C ARG A 100 17.77 -4.55 10.28
N ASP A 101 16.86 -5.05 11.10
CA ASP A 101 15.45 -4.71 11.13
C ASP A 101 15.01 -4.33 12.57
N LEU A 102 13.75 -3.98 12.75
CA LEU A 102 13.22 -3.65 14.08
C LEU A 102 13.13 -4.86 15.01
N LEU A 103 13.04 -6.10 14.49
CA LEU A 103 13.13 -7.31 15.33
C LEU A 103 14.53 -7.46 15.92
N THR A 104 15.56 -7.18 15.15
CA THR A 104 16.95 -7.17 15.63
C THR A 104 17.14 -6.12 16.74
N VAL A 105 16.56 -4.91 16.59
CA VAL A 105 16.58 -3.90 17.66
C VAL A 105 15.89 -4.41 18.92
N LYS A 106 14.73 -5.04 18.76
CA LYS A 106 13.99 -5.65 19.88
C LYS A 106 14.81 -6.74 20.57
N ALA A 107 15.46 -7.63 19.81
CA ALA A 107 16.30 -8.69 20.34
C ALA A 107 17.53 -8.13 21.10
N ALA A 108 18.01 -6.97 20.69
CA ALA A 108 19.10 -6.26 21.37
C ALA A 108 18.66 -5.47 22.62
N GLY A 109 17.38 -5.54 23.01
CA GLY A 109 16.84 -4.90 24.22
C GLY A 109 16.08 -3.60 23.98
N GLY A 110 15.90 -3.16 22.74
CA GLY A 110 15.03 -2.04 22.40
C GLY A 110 13.55 -2.35 22.71
N ASP A 111 12.81 -1.37 23.23
CA ASP A 111 11.38 -1.55 23.54
C ASP A 111 10.52 -1.33 22.30
N VAL A 112 10.52 -2.32 21.41
CA VAL A 112 9.72 -2.31 20.19
C VAL A 112 8.43 -3.10 20.42
N ARG A 113 7.28 -2.44 20.22
CA ARG A 113 5.94 -3.00 20.49
C ARG A 113 5.07 -3.06 19.24
N ILE A 114 4.40 -4.19 19.05
CA ILE A 114 3.35 -4.33 18.04
C ILE A 114 2.08 -3.73 18.60
N VAL A 115 1.46 -2.83 17.86
CA VAL A 115 0.15 -2.24 18.14
C VAL A 115 -0.77 -2.39 16.95
N TYR A 116 -2.07 -2.35 17.19
CA TYR A 116 -3.09 -2.50 16.15
C TYR A 116 -3.75 -1.17 15.77
N SER A 117 -3.44 -0.12 16.53
CA SER A 117 -3.96 1.22 16.31
C SER A 117 -2.93 2.28 16.78
N PRO A 118 -2.84 3.44 16.11
CA PRO A 118 -2.08 4.57 16.63
C PRO A 118 -2.61 5.07 17.99
N LEU A 119 -3.89 4.82 18.29
CA LEU A 119 -4.48 5.13 19.59
C LEU A 119 -3.94 4.23 20.73
N ASP A 120 -3.53 2.99 20.42
CA ASP A 120 -2.85 2.13 21.39
C ASP A 120 -1.48 2.73 21.78
N ALA A 121 -0.75 3.27 20.80
CA ALA A 121 0.51 3.97 21.06
C ALA A 121 0.30 5.25 21.88
N LEU A 122 -0.74 6.02 21.59
CA LEU A 122 -1.11 7.18 22.42
C LEU A 122 -1.45 6.76 23.86
N LYS A 123 -2.20 5.68 24.03
CA LYS A 123 -2.49 5.15 25.36
C LYS A 123 -1.21 4.76 26.10
N LEU A 124 -0.26 4.10 25.43
CA LEU A 124 1.05 3.80 25.99
C LEU A 124 1.79 5.06 26.44
N ALA A 125 1.69 6.17 25.71
CA ALA A 125 2.30 7.44 26.09
C ALA A 125 1.67 8.01 27.36
N ILE A 126 0.36 7.95 27.49
CA ILE A 126 -0.37 8.42 28.68
C ILE A 126 -0.02 7.55 29.90
N ASP A 127 0.04 6.23 29.71
CA ASP A 127 0.34 5.28 30.80
C ASP A 127 1.82 5.31 31.22
N ASN A 128 2.72 5.89 30.41
CA ASN A 128 4.16 5.95 30.64
C ASN A 128 4.70 7.39 30.50
N PRO A 129 4.30 8.35 31.35
CA PRO A 129 4.60 9.78 31.16
C PRO A 129 6.10 10.14 31.25
N GLN A 130 6.93 9.22 31.75
CA GLN A 130 8.40 9.39 31.86
C GLN A 130 9.16 8.83 30.67
N ARG A 131 8.46 8.24 29.67
CA ARG A 131 9.06 7.60 28.50
C ARG A 131 8.56 8.26 27.23
N GLU A 132 9.40 8.33 26.22
CA GLU A 132 9.01 8.75 24.89
C GLU A 132 8.31 7.60 24.17
N VAL A 133 7.20 7.89 23.51
CA VAL A 133 6.47 6.90 22.70
C VAL A 133 6.39 7.39 21.26
N VAL A 134 6.94 6.59 20.36
CA VAL A 134 6.95 6.87 18.92
C VAL A 134 6.11 5.83 18.20
N PHE A 135 5.17 6.28 17.38
CA PHE A 135 4.43 5.40 16.49
C PHE A 135 4.92 5.54 15.04
N PHE A 136 5.31 4.43 14.43
CA PHE A 136 5.66 4.39 13.02
C PHE A 136 4.39 4.42 12.17
N ALA A 137 4.04 5.59 11.69
CA ALA A 137 2.79 5.87 10.99
C ALA A 137 2.90 5.55 9.50
N VAL A 138 2.93 4.25 9.19
CA VAL A 138 2.98 3.72 7.81
C VAL A 138 1.55 3.53 7.29
N GLY A 139 1.28 3.97 6.06
CA GLY A 139 -0.04 3.78 5.47
C GLY A 139 -0.32 4.61 4.23
N PHE A 140 -1.50 4.36 3.69
CA PHE A 140 -2.14 5.18 2.65
C PHE A 140 -3.26 6.03 3.27
N GLU A 141 -4.09 6.62 2.42
CA GLU A 141 -5.23 7.44 2.82
C GLU A 141 -6.19 6.72 3.78
N THR A 142 -6.23 5.39 3.71
CA THR A 142 -7.11 4.56 4.56
C THR A 142 -6.76 4.67 6.04
N THR A 143 -5.48 4.71 6.38
CA THR A 143 -4.99 4.74 7.77
C THR A 143 -4.72 6.16 8.27
N ALA A 144 -4.65 7.14 7.38
CA ALA A 144 -4.40 8.54 7.73
C ALA A 144 -5.42 9.12 8.73
N PRO A 145 -6.75 8.82 8.68
CA PRO A 145 -7.70 9.31 9.67
C PRO A 145 -7.38 8.86 11.10
N ALA A 146 -6.97 7.61 11.29
CA ALA A 146 -6.65 7.09 12.63
C ALA A 146 -5.39 7.75 13.21
N ASN A 147 -4.37 8.00 12.36
CA ASN A 147 -3.17 8.73 12.76
C ASN A 147 -3.45 10.19 13.06
N ALA A 148 -4.28 10.85 12.24
CA ALA A 148 -4.74 12.21 12.50
C ALA A 148 -5.52 12.28 13.84
N MET A 149 -6.37 11.28 14.12
CA MET A 149 -7.12 11.22 15.37
C MET A 149 -6.20 11.05 16.58
N ALA A 150 -5.15 10.23 16.47
CA ALA A 150 -4.18 10.05 17.55
C ALA A 150 -3.44 11.36 17.88
N VAL A 151 -3.00 12.11 16.86
CA VAL A 151 -2.37 13.43 17.04
C VAL A 151 -3.36 14.43 17.64
N PHE A 152 -4.59 14.47 17.11
CA PHE A 152 -5.62 15.36 17.63
C PHE A 152 -5.94 15.08 19.09
N GLN A 153 -6.10 13.81 19.47
CA GLN A 153 -6.35 13.42 20.85
C GLN A 153 -5.13 13.66 21.75
N ALA A 154 -3.91 13.41 21.27
CA ALA A 154 -2.69 13.72 22.00
C ALA A 154 -2.61 15.21 22.36
N GLU A 155 -2.98 16.08 21.41
CA GLU A 155 -3.09 17.53 21.62
C GLU A 155 -4.12 17.88 22.70
N GLN A 156 -5.34 17.31 22.58
CA GLN A 156 -6.44 17.57 23.52
C GLN A 156 -6.12 17.09 24.96
N GLN A 157 -5.41 15.99 25.09
CA GLN A 157 -5.05 15.37 26.37
C GLN A 157 -3.72 15.92 26.94
N GLY A 158 -3.04 16.80 26.20
CA GLY A 158 -1.76 17.37 26.63
C GLY A 158 -0.61 16.35 26.68
N ALA A 159 -0.69 15.26 25.94
CA ALA A 159 0.38 14.26 25.85
C ALA A 159 1.61 14.88 25.18
N ARG A 160 2.70 15.01 25.95
CA ARG A 160 3.93 15.65 25.47
C ARG A 160 5.00 14.66 25.01
N ASN A 161 4.84 13.41 25.37
CA ASN A 161 5.76 12.30 25.12
C ASN A 161 5.31 11.35 24.00
N PHE A 162 4.36 11.76 23.16
CA PHE A 162 3.88 11.03 21.99
C PHE A 162 4.39 11.70 20.70
N SER A 163 4.82 10.91 19.73
CA SER A 163 5.19 11.40 18.41
C SER A 163 4.96 10.35 17.32
N LEU A 164 4.90 10.81 16.07
CA LEU A 164 4.78 9.99 14.87
C LEU A 164 6.06 10.07 14.05
N LEU A 165 6.58 8.93 13.63
CA LEU A 165 7.47 8.84 12.48
C LEU A 165 6.59 8.61 11.23
N VAL A 166 6.40 9.66 10.41
CA VAL A 166 5.35 9.66 9.36
C VAL A 166 5.87 9.09 8.05
N SER A 167 5.25 8.01 7.59
CA SER A 167 5.48 7.34 6.29
C SER A 167 4.19 7.21 5.47
N HIS A 168 3.27 8.17 5.58
CA HIS A 168 2.04 8.15 4.80
C HIS A 168 2.28 8.63 3.38
N VAL A 169 1.75 7.87 2.43
CA VAL A 169 1.81 8.14 1.00
C VAL A 169 0.41 8.14 0.37
N LEU A 170 0.26 8.74 -0.81
CA LEU A 170 -0.99 8.97 -1.50
C LEU A 170 -1.02 8.24 -2.84
N VAL A 171 -2.08 7.48 -3.11
CA VAL A 171 -2.19 6.61 -4.29
C VAL A 171 -2.27 7.39 -5.62
N PRO A 172 -3.08 8.47 -5.76
CA PRO A 172 -3.23 9.14 -7.05
C PRO A 172 -1.93 9.65 -7.66
N PRO A 173 -1.00 10.32 -6.92
CA PRO A 173 0.28 10.74 -7.47
C PRO A 173 1.18 9.58 -7.92
N ALA A 174 1.11 8.42 -7.24
CA ALA A 174 1.87 7.24 -7.65
C ALA A 174 1.35 6.66 -8.97
N MET A 175 0.03 6.67 -9.19
CA MET A 175 -0.56 6.28 -10.48
C MET A 175 -0.10 7.21 -11.61
N GLU A 176 -0.06 8.53 -11.37
CA GLU A 176 0.46 9.50 -12.35
C GLU A 176 1.94 9.28 -12.64
N ALA A 177 2.75 8.98 -11.63
CA ALA A 177 4.17 8.68 -11.81
C ALA A 177 4.38 7.45 -12.72
N ILE A 178 3.61 6.38 -12.51
CA ILE A 178 3.64 5.19 -13.37
C ILE A 178 3.22 5.54 -14.80
N LEU A 179 2.11 6.25 -14.98
CA LEU A 179 1.60 6.62 -16.29
C LEU A 179 2.52 7.56 -17.06
N SER A 180 3.33 8.35 -16.36
CA SER A 180 4.31 9.27 -16.95
C SER A 180 5.65 8.61 -17.26
N SER A 181 5.88 7.38 -16.79
CA SER A 181 7.12 6.65 -17.04
C SER A 181 7.25 6.28 -18.53
N PRO A 182 8.44 6.44 -19.14
CA PRO A 182 8.69 6.00 -20.51
C PRO A 182 8.54 4.47 -20.69
N GLU A 183 8.67 3.69 -19.62
CA GLU A 183 8.50 2.24 -19.60
C GLU A 183 7.06 1.81 -19.29
N ASN A 184 6.13 2.77 -19.16
CA ASN A 184 4.74 2.49 -18.86
C ASN A 184 4.08 1.62 -19.92
N ARG A 185 3.42 0.56 -19.47
CA ARG A 185 2.58 -0.32 -20.30
C ARG A 185 1.16 -0.49 -19.75
N VAL A 186 0.83 0.22 -18.67
CA VAL A 186 -0.48 0.14 -18.03
C VAL A 186 -1.50 0.93 -18.85
N GLN A 187 -2.61 0.28 -19.17
CA GLN A 187 -3.67 0.81 -20.00
C GLN A 187 -5.00 0.98 -19.24
N GLY A 188 -5.09 0.46 -18.02
CA GLY A 188 -6.24 0.61 -17.15
C GLY A 188 -5.90 0.28 -15.71
N PHE A 189 -6.73 0.74 -14.77
CA PHE A 189 -6.49 0.53 -13.33
C PHE A 189 -7.70 -0.08 -12.62
N LEU A 190 -7.40 -0.94 -11.64
CA LEU A 190 -8.29 -1.29 -10.55
C LEU A 190 -7.87 -0.48 -9.33
N ALA A 191 -8.70 0.48 -8.92
CA ALA A 191 -8.44 1.35 -7.80
C ALA A 191 -8.92 0.73 -6.47
N ALA A 192 -8.18 1.01 -5.40
CA ALA A 192 -8.39 0.45 -4.08
C ALA A 192 -9.70 0.95 -3.44
N GLY A 193 -10.70 0.08 -3.29
CA GLY A 193 -11.99 0.45 -2.73
C GLY A 193 -11.92 1.03 -1.32
N HIS A 194 -11.01 0.56 -0.46
CA HIS A 194 -10.87 1.09 0.89
C HIS A 194 -10.24 2.50 0.93
N VAL A 195 -9.34 2.83 0.00
CA VAL A 195 -8.82 4.20 -0.17
C VAL A 195 -9.97 5.11 -0.61
N CYS A 196 -10.74 4.67 -1.61
CA CYS A 196 -11.87 5.44 -2.12
C CYS A 196 -13.03 5.57 -1.10
N ALA A 197 -13.17 4.65 -0.14
CA ALA A 197 -14.13 4.80 0.95
C ALA A 197 -13.82 6.02 1.83
N ILE A 198 -12.55 6.39 1.95
CA ILE A 198 -12.11 7.59 2.68
C ILE A 198 -12.10 8.81 1.76
N MET A 199 -11.37 8.76 0.64
CA MET A 199 -11.11 9.92 -0.21
C MET A 199 -12.14 10.15 -1.31
N GLY A 200 -13.03 9.18 -1.57
CA GLY A 200 -13.83 9.18 -2.78
C GLY A 200 -13.00 8.80 -4.00
N TYR A 201 -13.49 9.17 -5.19
CA TYR A 201 -12.77 8.88 -6.43
C TYR A 201 -12.69 10.08 -7.38
N THR A 202 -13.02 11.26 -6.92
CA THR A 202 -12.96 12.49 -7.73
C THR A 202 -11.54 12.84 -8.18
N GLU A 203 -10.52 12.48 -7.39
CA GLU A 203 -9.11 12.70 -7.72
C GLU A 203 -8.62 11.83 -8.88
N TYR A 204 -9.30 10.72 -9.18
CA TYR A 204 -8.97 9.88 -10.33
C TYR A 204 -9.53 10.41 -11.66
N GLU A 205 -10.58 11.26 -11.63
CA GLU A 205 -11.22 11.78 -12.85
C GLU A 205 -10.25 12.60 -13.74
N PRO A 206 -9.43 13.52 -13.19
CA PRO A 206 -8.41 14.20 -13.98
C PRO A 206 -7.33 13.26 -14.53
N ILE A 207 -6.94 12.22 -13.79
CA ILE A 207 -5.96 11.23 -14.21
C ILE A 207 -6.51 10.44 -15.41
N ALA A 208 -7.71 9.87 -15.27
CA ALA A 208 -8.36 9.12 -16.34
C ALA A 208 -8.47 9.96 -17.63
N ARG A 209 -8.84 11.23 -17.51
CA ARG A 209 -8.98 12.15 -18.65
C ARG A 209 -7.63 12.51 -19.28
N LYS A 210 -6.62 12.84 -18.46
CA LYS A 210 -5.29 13.27 -18.92
C LYS A 210 -4.56 12.16 -19.67
N TYR A 211 -4.57 10.97 -19.10
CA TYR A 211 -3.83 9.82 -19.64
C TYR A 211 -4.67 8.90 -20.52
N ARG A 212 -5.98 9.18 -20.62
CA ARG A 212 -6.94 8.39 -21.42
C ARG A 212 -6.95 6.92 -21.00
N VAL A 213 -6.98 6.67 -19.70
CA VAL A 213 -7.01 5.32 -19.09
C VAL A 213 -8.27 5.15 -18.24
N PRO A 214 -9.02 4.05 -18.36
CA PRO A 214 -10.11 3.74 -17.45
C PRO A 214 -9.57 3.42 -16.06
N ILE A 215 -10.29 3.89 -15.04
CA ILE A 215 -10.00 3.58 -13.65
C ILE A 215 -11.27 3.04 -13.02
N VAL A 216 -11.24 1.80 -12.52
CA VAL A 216 -12.41 1.17 -11.92
C VAL A 216 -12.16 0.94 -10.43
N VAL A 217 -12.95 1.59 -9.58
CA VAL A 217 -12.92 1.35 -8.13
C VAL A 217 -13.54 -0.02 -7.84
N THR A 218 -12.80 -0.93 -7.20
CA THR A 218 -13.26 -2.29 -6.91
C THR A 218 -13.16 -2.65 -5.43
N GLY A 219 -13.98 -3.61 -5.02
CA GLY A 219 -13.79 -4.33 -3.76
C GLY A 219 -12.66 -5.37 -3.85
N PHE A 220 -12.71 -6.36 -2.96
CA PHE A 220 -11.59 -7.27 -2.70
C PHE A 220 -11.94 -8.74 -2.90
N GLU A 221 -13.22 -9.06 -2.96
CA GLU A 221 -13.65 -10.44 -3.17
C GLU A 221 -13.51 -10.83 -4.66
N PRO A 222 -13.40 -12.12 -4.98
CA PRO A 222 -13.17 -12.57 -6.36
C PRO A 222 -14.14 -11.99 -7.38
N LEU A 223 -15.43 -11.91 -7.03
CA LEU A 223 -16.43 -11.36 -7.94
C LEU A 223 -16.31 -9.86 -8.11
N ASP A 224 -15.93 -9.11 -7.06
CA ASP A 224 -15.66 -7.67 -7.15
C ASP A 224 -14.56 -7.40 -8.18
N ILE A 225 -13.45 -8.14 -8.05
CA ILE A 225 -12.28 -7.98 -8.91
C ILE A 225 -12.62 -8.34 -10.35
N MET A 226 -13.30 -9.47 -10.58
CA MET A 226 -13.71 -9.89 -11.92
C MET A 226 -14.69 -8.90 -12.57
N GLN A 227 -15.62 -8.34 -11.82
CA GLN A 227 -16.50 -7.28 -12.29
C GLN A 227 -15.71 -6.02 -12.66
N GLY A 228 -14.75 -5.61 -11.82
CA GLY A 228 -13.89 -4.47 -12.09
C GLY A 228 -13.06 -4.65 -13.36
N ILE A 229 -12.45 -5.83 -13.55
CA ILE A 229 -11.71 -6.17 -14.77
C ILE A 229 -12.64 -6.10 -16.00
N TYR A 230 -13.84 -6.67 -15.88
CA TYR A 230 -14.82 -6.63 -16.98
C TYR A 230 -15.21 -5.19 -17.35
N MET A 231 -15.47 -4.34 -16.37
CA MET A 231 -15.79 -2.92 -16.58
C MET A 231 -14.63 -2.19 -17.26
N CYS A 232 -13.40 -2.44 -16.79
CA CYS A 232 -12.18 -1.85 -17.35
C CYS A 232 -11.96 -2.26 -18.82
N ILE A 233 -12.01 -3.57 -19.12
CA ILE A 233 -11.87 -4.10 -20.49
C ILE A 233 -12.99 -3.57 -21.39
N ARG A 234 -14.23 -3.53 -20.92
CA ARG A 234 -15.35 -2.98 -21.68
C ARG A 234 -15.12 -1.53 -22.08
N GLN A 235 -14.54 -0.71 -21.19
CA GLN A 235 -14.17 0.67 -21.51
C GLN A 235 -13.05 0.71 -22.57
N LEU A 236 -11.99 -0.07 -22.38
CA LEU A 236 -10.83 -0.14 -23.30
C LEU A 236 -11.24 -0.55 -24.70
N GLU A 237 -12.07 -1.59 -24.85
CA GLU A 237 -12.56 -2.06 -26.16
C GLU A 237 -13.46 -1.02 -26.86
N ASN A 238 -14.16 -0.18 -26.08
CA ASN A 238 -15.00 0.88 -26.63
C ASN A 238 -14.28 2.24 -26.74
N GLY A 239 -12.98 2.32 -26.46
CA GLY A 239 -12.21 3.56 -26.51
C GLY A 239 -12.61 4.59 -25.46
N ARG A 240 -13.23 4.17 -24.35
CA ARG A 240 -13.60 5.03 -23.21
C ARG A 240 -12.49 5.07 -22.16
N ALA A 241 -12.44 6.13 -21.39
CA ALA A 241 -11.46 6.36 -20.35
C ALA A 241 -12.08 7.18 -19.21
N GLU A 242 -12.91 6.52 -18.43
CA GLU A 242 -13.69 7.13 -17.35
C GLU A 242 -13.42 6.44 -16.01
N VAL A 243 -13.79 7.11 -14.91
CA VAL A 243 -13.81 6.49 -13.59
C VAL A 243 -15.18 5.83 -13.38
N GLU A 244 -15.18 4.51 -13.17
CA GLU A 244 -16.38 3.76 -12.79
C GLU A 244 -16.22 3.17 -11.37
N ASN A 245 -17.33 3.05 -10.64
CA ASN A 245 -17.33 2.50 -9.28
C ASN A 245 -18.11 1.19 -9.22
N GLN A 246 -17.38 0.06 -9.21
CA GLN A 246 -17.95 -1.26 -8.95
C GLN A 246 -18.32 -1.43 -7.46
N TYR A 247 -17.57 -0.79 -6.55
CA TYR A 247 -17.70 -0.97 -5.11
C TYR A 247 -18.71 -0.01 -4.46
N SER A 248 -19.81 0.27 -5.16
CA SER A 248 -20.81 1.27 -4.78
C SER A 248 -21.50 1.00 -3.43
N ARG A 249 -21.47 -0.25 -2.94
CA ARG A 249 -22.00 -0.60 -1.60
C ARG A 249 -21.20 0.02 -0.45
N SER A 250 -19.95 0.42 -0.69
CA SER A 250 -19.05 0.99 0.34
C SER A 250 -18.44 2.33 -0.05
N VAL A 251 -18.37 2.65 -1.33
CA VAL A 251 -17.70 3.84 -1.84
C VAL A 251 -18.71 4.84 -2.40
N LYS A 252 -18.62 6.08 -1.93
CA LYS A 252 -19.29 7.25 -2.48
C LYS A 252 -18.30 8.10 -3.28
N ARG A 253 -18.82 8.88 -4.23
CA ARG A 253 -17.98 9.72 -5.09
C ARG A 253 -17.12 10.69 -4.29
N GLU A 254 -17.67 11.30 -3.25
CA GLU A 254 -17.01 12.27 -2.38
C GLU A 254 -16.27 11.63 -1.20
N GLY A 255 -16.43 10.32 -0.98
CA GLY A 255 -15.84 9.60 0.14
C GLY A 255 -16.42 10.00 1.50
N ASN A 256 -15.58 9.94 2.54
CA ASN A 256 -15.92 10.32 3.92
C ASN A 256 -15.37 11.71 4.24
N LEU A 257 -16.24 12.73 4.09
CA LEU A 257 -15.86 14.14 4.28
C LEU A 257 -15.35 14.45 5.70
N ALA A 258 -15.86 13.76 6.73
CA ALA A 258 -15.40 13.96 8.10
C ALA A 258 -13.96 13.44 8.30
N ALA A 259 -13.66 12.26 7.76
CA ALA A 259 -12.31 11.71 7.77
C ALA A 259 -11.33 12.59 6.98
N GLN A 260 -11.72 13.03 5.78
CA GLN A 260 -10.91 13.93 4.97
C GLN A 260 -10.65 15.27 5.66
N LYS A 261 -11.66 15.83 6.36
CA LYS A 261 -11.48 17.06 7.15
C LYS A 261 -10.42 16.85 8.24
N LEU A 262 -10.51 15.75 8.99
CA LEU A 262 -9.55 15.43 10.04
C LEU A 262 -8.13 15.27 9.49
N ILE A 263 -7.96 14.57 8.35
CA ILE A 263 -6.67 14.46 7.67
C ILE A 263 -6.12 15.86 7.35
N ARG A 264 -6.91 16.71 6.70
CA ARG A 264 -6.49 18.07 6.32
C ARG A 264 -6.22 18.98 7.52
N ASP A 265 -6.88 18.77 8.65
CA ASP A 265 -6.66 19.57 9.86
C ASP A 265 -5.29 19.24 10.50
N VAL A 266 -4.82 17.99 10.38
CA VAL A 266 -3.59 17.50 11.02
C VAL A 266 -2.41 17.44 10.07
N PHE A 267 -2.63 17.00 8.82
CA PHE A 267 -1.58 16.78 7.84
C PHE A 267 -1.64 17.81 6.70
N CYS A 268 -0.49 17.99 6.07
CA CYS A 268 -0.35 18.67 4.77
C CYS A 268 0.30 17.71 3.77
N VAL A 269 0.05 17.96 2.49
CA VAL A 269 0.66 17.21 1.40
C VAL A 269 2.12 17.64 1.22
N VAL A 270 3.02 16.66 1.10
CA VAL A 270 4.46 16.84 0.96
C VAL A 270 5.00 15.93 -0.14
N PRO A 271 6.17 16.19 -0.72
CA PRO A 271 6.86 15.20 -1.55
C PRO A 271 7.28 14.01 -0.68
N ARG A 272 7.27 12.80 -1.26
CA ARG A 272 7.74 11.59 -0.58
C ARG A 272 8.51 10.71 -1.54
N LYS A 273 9.55 10.06 -1.02
CA LYS A 273 10.24 8.96 -1.69
C LYS A 273 9.41 7.68 -1.52
N TRP A 274 9.21 6.98 -2.61
CA TRP A 274 8.55 5.69 -2.67
C TRP A 274 9.58 4.61 -3.00
N ARG A 275 9.60 3.56 -2.21
CA ARG A 275 10.51 2.43 -2.44
C ARG A 275 10.30 1.88 -3.85
N GLY A 276 11.40 1.77 -4.62
CA GLY A 276 11.37 1.23 -5.97
C GLY A 276 10.77 2.12 -7.06
N VAL A 277 10.26 3.31 -6.72
CA VAL A 277 9.71 4.27 -7.70
C VAL A 277 10.52 5.56 -7.73
N GLY A 278 11.02 6.00 -6.56
CA GLY A 278 11.75 7.26 -6.41
C GLY A 278 10.94 8.34 -5.72
N GLU A 279 11.43 9.58 -5.80
CA GLU A 279 10.75 10.74 -5.22
C GLU A 279 9.59 11.18 -6.11
N ILE A 280 8.40 11.28 -5.51
CA ILE A 280 7.19 11.72 -6.19
C ILE A 280 6.71 13.01 -5.53
N PRO A 281 6.56 14.12 -6.28
CA PRO A 281 6.01 15.37 -5.76
C PRO A 281 4.59 15.17 -5.22
N GLN A 282 4.26 15.85 -4.12
CA GLN A 282 2.90 15.87 -3.55
C GLN A 282 2.29 14.47 -3.31
N SER A 283 3.12 13.49 -2.96
CA SER A 283 2.72 12.09 -2.87
C SER A 283 2.66 11.53 -1.46
N GLY A 284 2.77 12.37 -0.46
CA GLY A 284 2.68 11.91 0.92
C GLY A 284 2.15 12.96 1.87
N LEU A 285 2.04 12.57 3.14
CA LEU A 285 1.56 13.42 4.22
C LEU A 285 2.71 13.75 5.17
N GLY A 286 2.74 15.01 5.63
CA GLY A 286 3.57 15.49 6.73
C GLY A 286 2.70 16.21 7.75
N LEU A 287 3.14 16.32 8.99
CA LEU A 287 2.40 17.06 10.01
C LEU A 287 2.40 18.56 9.68
N ARG A 288 1.25 19.21 9.90
CA ARG A 288 1.17 20.67 9.83
C ARG A 288 2.00 21.30 10.95
N GLU A 289 2.48 22.52 10.75
CA GLU A 289 3.28 23.30 11.70
C GLU A 289 2.66 23.32 13.12
N LYS A 290 1.35 23.47 13.21
CA LYS A 290 0.61 23.40 14.49
C LYS A 290 0.89 22.13 15.28
N TYR A 291 1.18 21.03 14.60
CA TYR A 291 1.42 19.71 15.17
C TYR A 291 2.88 19.25 15.05
N ALA A 292 3.80 20.14 14.67
CA ALA A 292 5.22 19.82 14.47
C ALA A 292 5.89 19.19 15.70
N ARG A 293 5.41 19.49 16.91
CA ARG A 293 5.91 18.88 18.16
C ARG A 293 5.69 17.36 18.24
N PHE A 294 4.77 16.82 17.42
CA PHE A 294 4.49 15.38 17.32
C PHE A 294 5.31 14.71 16.21
N ASP A 295 6.18 15.42 15.52
CA ASP A 295 7.08 14.87 14.51
C ASP A 295 8.32 14.25 15.17
N ALA A 296 8.48 12.94 15.03
CA ALA A 296 9.59 12.22 15.60
C ALA A 296 10.93 12.61 14.98
N GLU A 297 10.99 12.89 13.67
CA GLU A 297 12.25 13.30 13.02
C GLU A 297 12.78 14.60 13.64
N THR A 298 11.91 15.59 13.77
CA THR A 298 12.23 16.88 14.43
C THR A 298 12.56 16.69 15.92
N ARG A 299 11.77 15.87 16.62
CA ARG A 299 11.88 15.67 18.06
C ARG A 299 13.20 15.03 18.47
N PHE A 300 13.67 14.05 17.71
CA PHE A 300 14.90 13.31 18.01
C PHE A 300 16.11 13.81 17.21
N GLY A 301 15.93 14.80 16.34
CA GLY A 301 17.01 15.34 15.51
C GLY A 301 17.59 14.29 14.55
N ILE A 302 16.73 13.43 13.96
CA ILE A 302 17.14 12.34 13.09
C ILE A 302 17.67 12.92 11.78
N ALA A 303 18.89 12.54 11.43
CA ALA A 303 19.51 12.93 10.18
C ALA A 303 18.90 12.17 8.98
N ASP A 304 19.06 12.76 7.80
CA ASP A 304 18.70 12.04 6.59
C ASP A 304 19.71 10.92 6.32
N HIS A 305 19.16 9.72 6.07
CA HIS A 305 19.94 8.58 5.64
C HIS A 305 19.96 8.50 4.11
N THR A 306 21.06 8.01 3.58
CA THR A 306 21.15 7.55 2.19
C THR A 306 21.32 6.05 2.22
N ALA A 307 20.46 5.34 1.54
CA ALA A 307 20.48 3.89 1.50
C ALA A 307 20.09 3.38 0.11
N ASP A 308 20.79 2.39 -0.36
CA ASP A 308 20.49 1.73 -1.62
C ASP A 308 19.75 0.41 -1.37
N GLU A 309 18.81 0.12 -2.25
CA GLU A 309 18.14 -1.18 -2.28
C GLU A 309 19.16 -2.26 -2.64
N PRO A 310 18.99 -3.52 -2.14
CA PRO A 310 19.83 -4.63 -2.59
C PRO A 310 19.71 -4.78 -4.11
N ALA A 311 20.86 -4.75 -4.81
CA ALA A 311 20.93 -4.77 -6.27
C ALA A 311 20.23 -5.98 -6.91
N GLU A 312 20.08 -7.08 -6.16
CA GLU A 312 19.41 -8.29 -6.61
C GLU A 312 17.88 -8.23 -6.49
N CYS A 313 17.34 -7.27 -5.72
CA CYS A 313 15.91 -7.15 -5.49
C CYS A 313 15.21 -6.42 -6.63
N MET A 314 14.29 -7.09 -7.31
CA MET A 314 13.50 -6.50 -8.39
C MET A 314 12.16 -5.91 -7.92
N SER A 315 11.98 -5.67 -6.61
CA SER A 315 10.70 -5.18 -6.07
C SER A 315 10.24 -3.87 -6.74
N GLY A 316 11.16 -2.95 -7.03
CA GLY A 316 10.85 -1.70 -7.73
C GLY A 316 10.25 -1.92 -9.12
N LEU A 317 10.81 -2.84 -9.90
CA LEU A 317 10.28 -3.19 -11.23
C LEU A 317 8.92 -3.90 -11.15
N ILE A 318 8.70 -4.67 -10.07
CA ILE A 318 7.41 -5.33 -9.83
C ILE A 318 6.34 -4.30 -9.47
N LEU A 319 6.64 -3.36 -8.56
CA LEU A 319 5.71 -2.29 -8.16
C LEU A 319 5.38 -1.30 -9.29
N GLN A 320 6.25 -1.20 -10.30
CA GLN A 320 6.00 -0.44 -11.52
C GLN A 320 5.24 -1.25 -12.60
N GLY A 321 4.93 -2.53 -12.32
CA GLY A 321 4.25 -3.42 -13.27
C GLY A 321 5.11 -3.86 -14.44
N ILE A 322 6.43 -3.67 -14.40
CA ILE A 322 7.37 -4.03 -15.46
C ILE A 322 7.71 -5.53 -15.39
N LYS A 323 7.85 -6.06 -14.16
CA LYS A 323 8.18 -7.47 -13.89
C LYS A 323 7.13 -8.14 -13.02
N LYS A 324 7.10 -9.48 -13.06
CA LYS A 324 6.34 -10.29 -12.10
C LYS A 324 7.29 -10.93 -11.07
N PRO A 325 6.80 -11.32 -9.86
CA PRO A 325 7.67 -11.87 -8.81
C PRO A 325 8.54 -13.06 -9.23
N HIS A 326 8.00 -13.99 -10.02
CA HIS A 326 8.73 -15.17 -10.49
C HIS A 326 9.85 -14.86 -11.51
N GLU A 327 9.89 -13.65 -12.08
CA GLU A 327 10.97 -13.20 -12.95
C GLU A 327 12.19 -12.68 -12.16
N CYS A 328 12.07 -12.55 -10.83
CA CYS A 328 13.18 -12.15 -9.96
C CYS A 328 14.07 -13.36 -9.65
N PRO A 329 15.38 -13.32 -9.97
CA PRO A 329 16.26 -14.48 -9.77
C PRO A 329 16.43 -14.88 -8.30
N ALA A 330 16.20 -13.97 -7.35
CA ALA A 330 16.25 -14.27 -5.93
C ALA A 330 14.95 -14.90 -5.38
N PHE A 331 13.85 -14.81 -6.13
CA PHE A 331 12.51 -15.21 -5.67
C PHE A 331 12.45 -16.71 -5.31
N GLY A 332 12.01 -17.02 -4.09
CA GLY A 332 11.85 -18.39 -3.61
C GLY A 332 13.17 -19.15 -3.36
N LEU A 333 14.31 -18.54 -3.62
CA LEU A 333 15.64 -19.07 -3.37
C LEU A 333 16.28 -18.36 -2.18
N ARG A 334 16.93 -17.23 -2.43
CA ARG A 334 17.56 -16.40 -1.39
C ARG A 334 16.57 -15.41 -0.74
N CYS A 335 15.47 -15.08 -1.43
CA CYS A 335 14.42 -14.20 -0.96
C CYS A 335 13.16 -15.00 -0.64
N THR A 336 12.87 -15.18 0.64
CA THR A 336 11.70 -15.88 1.19
C THR A 336 11.04 -15.03 2.27
N PRO A 337 9.82 -15.34 2.72
CA PRO A 337 9.18 -14.61 3.83
C PRO A 337 9.98 -14.65 5.14
N GLU A 338 10.80 -15.69 5.35
CA GLU A 338 11.69 -15.84 6.50
C GLU A 338 12.98 -15.00 6.36
N HIS A 339 13.44 -14.83 5.12
CA HIS A 339 14.64 -14.08 4.76
C HIS A 339 14.36 -13.12 3.60
N PRO A 340 13.56 -12.08 3.82
CA PRO A 340 13.16 -11.15 2.76
C PRO A 340 14.35 -10.25 2.36
N LEU A 341 14.65 -10.17 1.06
CA LEU A 341 15.60 -9.18 0.52
C LEU A 341 14.94 -7.82 0.29
N GLY A 342 13.63 -7.81 0.07
CA GLY A 342 12.85 -6.59 -0.15
C GLY A 342 11.50 -6.61 0.54
N ALA A 343 10.92 -5.45 0.75
CA ALA A 343 9.68 -5.27 1.50
C ALA A 343 8.46 -5.99 0.90
N THR A 344 8.43 -6.19 -0.42
CA THR A 344 7.34 -6.92 -1.11
C THR A 344 7.24 -8.41 -0.74
N MET A 345 8.27 -8.98 -0.09
CA MET A 345 8.28 -10.35 0.42
C MET A 345 7.84 -10.42 1.91
N VAL A 346 7.71 -9.30 2.59
CA VAL A 346 7.41 -9.24 4.03
C VAL A 346 5.92 -9.35 4.32
N SER A 347 5.13 -8.47 3.72
CA SER A 347 3.68 -8.41 3.95
C SER A 347 2.94 -9.37 3.03
N SER A 348 1.88 -10.00 3.54
CA SER A 348 0.96 -10.83 2.74
C SER A 348 0.24 -10.03 1.63
N GLU A 349 0.26 -8.71 1.71
CA GLU A 349 -0.24 -7.79 0.67
C GLU A 349 0.83 -7.45 -0.38
N GLY A 350 2.08 -7.84 -0.15
CA GLY A 350 3.15 -7.67 -1.13
C GLY A 350 3.07 -8.72 -2.24
N ALA A 351 3.29 -8.30 -3.47
CA ALA A 351 3.20 -9.19 -4.63
C ALA A 351 4.11 -10.42 -4.49
N CYS A 352 5.36 -10.24 -4.05
CA CYS A 352 6.30 -11.35 -3.86
C CYS A 352 5.79 -12.36 -2.82
N ALA A 353 5.33 -11.90 -1.66
CA ALA A 353 4.82 -12.78 -0.61
C ALA A 353 3.55 -13.53 -1.05
N ALA A 354 2.62 -12.85 -1.74
CA ALA A 354 1.43 -13.48 -2.28
C ALA A 354 1.77 -14.59 -3.30
N TYR A 355 2.67 -14.31 -4.24
CA TYR A 355 3.13 -15.33 -5.21
C TYR A 355 3.86 -16.49 -4.52
N TYR A 356 4.72 -16.21 -3.56
CA TYR A 356 5.42 -17.24 -2.80
C TYR A 356 4.45 -18.18 -2.08
N GLN A 357 3.41 -17.62 -1.48
CA GLN A 357 2.43 -18.40 -0.71
C GLN A 357 1.50 -19.25 -1.59
N TYR A 358 1.06 -18.73 -2.74
CA TYR A 358 -0.01 -19.34 -3.52
C TYR A 358 0.41 -19.92 -4.88
N ARG A 359 1.61 -19.56 -5.42
CA ARG A 359 2.09 -19.94 -6.76
C ARG A 359 3.33 -20.85 -6.77
N ARG A 360 3.93 -21.13 -5.62
CA ARG A 360 5.14 -21.96 -5.53
C ARG A 360 4.89 -23.43 -5.88
N ARG A 361 3.65 -23.90 -5.83
CA ARG A 361 3.30 -25.32 -5.96
C ARG A 361 3.26 -25.86 -7.40
N THR A 362 3.40 -25.05 -8.41
CA THR A 362 3.32 -25.49 -9.81
C THR A 362 4.62 -25.98 -10.41
N SER A 363 5.75 -25.92 -9.69
CA SER A 363 7.07 -26.36 -10.19
C SER A 363 7.60 -27.64 -9.55
N GLU A 364 6.85 -28.31 -8.67
CA GLU A 364 7.30 -29.57 -8.02
C GLU A 364 6.48 -30.81 -8.41
N THR A 365 5.61 -30.71 -9.41
CA THR A 365 4.90 -31.86 -9.96
C THR A 365 4.93 -31.83 -11.48
N ASP A 366 6.10 -32.15 -12.07
CA ASP A 366 6.27 -32.78 -13.37
C ASP A 366 7.53 -33.67 -13.34
#